data_9df699231be484bfa3c398784e2a740a
#
_entry.id   9df699231be484bfa3c398784e2a740a
#
_cell.length_a   1.000
_cell.length_b   1.000
_cell.length_c   1.000
_cell.angle_alpha   90.00
_cell.angle_beta   90.00
_cell.angle_gamma   90.00
#
_symmetry.space_group_name_H-M   'P 1'
#
loop_
_entity.id
_entity.type
_entity.pdbx_description
1 polymer ?
#
loop_
_entity_poly.entity_id
_entity_poly.type
_entity_poly.pdbx_seq_one_letter_code
_entity_poly.pdbx_strand_id
1 'polypeptide(L)'
;RIKGHGGADPLIPSIQVSSNCYFSYAYLAMLNKYPGNPSKGVDEWAKIMYSFGLGQFLNNDLAVGSKGLIPDGKFYEKKYGKNWKPLQAVFNGMGQGEILLTPIQIANFTAAIANRGWYYTPHIVKSIDGKPNPDKRFKVKNQTLVDPKHFEPVIRGMEAVVLRGTGRALKSNDFTQLAKTGTAQVPQGKDNSIYTMIAPADNPKIVVAAVMEHAGFGATWAGPACTVIAEKYLLGELKREHLYKRLTGASFMAEYNRQWVVHLKKIGRYEPPKPDSLAMKKIQDSLRLLNEKNKTIDNKNKQTQKTP
;
A
#
# COMPACT_ATOMS: atom_id res chain seq x y z
N ARG A 1 -1.77 -16.22 -8.87
CA ARG A 1 -2.77 -17.22 -8.44
C ARG A 1 -3.75 -16.53 -7.51
N ILE A 2 -4.94 -16.18 -8.01
CA ILE A 2 -6.04 -15.64 -7.17
C ILE A 2 -6.46 -16.81 -6.27
N LYS A 3 -6.10 -16.77 -4.99
CA LYS A 3 -6.67 -17.71 -4.01
C LYS A 3 -8.12 -17.29 -3.80
N GLY A 4 -9.05 -18.04 -4.42
CA GLY A 4 -10.47 -17.85 -4.22
C GLY A 4 -10.87 -18.22 -2.79
N HIS A 5 -11.49 -17.30 -2.09
CA HIS A 5 -12.38 -17.65 -1.00
C HIS A 5 -13.73 -17.94 -1.66
N GLY A 6 -14.15 -19.21 -1.66
CA GLY A 6 -15.33 -19.65 -2.38
C GLY A 6 -16.62 -18.98 -1.89
N GLY A 7 -17.53 -18.72 -2.82
CA GLY A 7 -18.86 -18.22 -2.54
C GLY A 7 -19.00 -16.69 -2.59
N ALA A 8 -20.23 -16.21 -2.62
CA ALA A 8 -20.58 -14.78 -2.52
C ALA A 8 -20.38 -14.32 -1.07
N ASP A 9 -19.16 -13.97 -0.69
CA ASP A 9 -18.88 -13.44 0.65
C ASP A 9 -19.61 -12.12 0.87
N PRO A 10 -20.25 -11.92 2.03
CA PRO A 10 -20.80 -10.62 2.39
C PRO A 10 -19.70 -9.55 2.41
N LEU A 11 -20.04 -8.28 2.20
CA LEU A 11 -19.09 -7.16 2.11
C LEU A 11 -18.15 -7.08 3.32
N ILE A 12 -18.68 -7.21 4.54
CA ILE A 12 -17.89 -7.09 5.78
C ILE A 12 -16.79 -8.16 5.86
N PRO A 13 -17.07 -9.48 5.73
CA PRO A 13 -16.04 -10.49 5.64
C PRO A 13 -15.06 -10.29 4.49
N SER A 14 -15.53 -9.81 3.34
CA SER A 14 -14.67 -9.58 2.18
C SER A 14 -13.66 -8.45 2.41
N ILE A 15 -14.04 -7.39 3.11
CA ILE A 15 -13.12 -6.34 3.55
C ILE A 15 -12.14 -6.90 4.59
N GLN A 16 -12.65 -7.66 5.57
CA GLN A 16 -11.87 -8.27 6.66
C GLN A 16 -10.71 -9.12 6.15
N VAL A 17 -10.95 -9.99 5.17
CA VAL A 17 -9.95 -10.90 4.59
C VAL A 17 -9.28 -10.35 3.34
N SER A 18 -9.68 -9.15 2.90
CA SER A 18 -9.19 -8.52 1.66
C SER A 18 -9.41 -9.40 0.42
N SER A 19 -10.66 -9.82 0.18
CA SER A 19 -11.04 -10.75 -0.88
C SER A 19 -10.94 -10.12 -2.27
N ASN A 20 -9.89 -10.45 -3.02
CA ASN A 20 -9.74 -10.00 -4.41
C ASN A 20 -10.88 -10.50 -5.29
N CYS A 21 -11.34 -11.73 -5.09
CA CYS A 21 -12.44 -12.31 -5.86
C CYS A 21 -13.72 -11.49 -5.70
N TYR A 22 -14.13 -11.19 -4.46
CA TYR A 22 -15.32 -10.39 -4.18
C TYR A 22 -15.28 -9.05 -4.91
N PHE A 23 -14.20 -8.28 -4.73
CA PHE A 23 -14.10 -6.95 -5.32
C PHE A 23 -13.97 -6.97 -6.84
N SER A 24 -13.32 -7.98 -7.41
CA SER A 24 -13.30 -8.20 -8.86
C SER A 24 -14.70 -8.46 -9.42
N TYR A 25 -15.47 -9.34 -8.77
CA TYR A 25 -16.85 -9.63 -9.19
C TYR A 25 -17.78 -8.42 -9.00
N ALA A 26 -17.65 -7.69 -7.87
CA ALA A 26 -18.44 -6.48 -7.64
C ALA A 26 -18.17 -5.41 -8.71
N TYR A 27 -16.90 -5.23 -9.08
CA TYR A 27 -16.52 -4.31 -10.15
C TYR A 27 -17.06 -4.74 -11.51
N LEU A 28 -16.93 -6.01 -11.88
CA LEU A 28 -17.49 -6.54 -13.12
C LEU A 28 -19.02 -6.43 -13.15
N ALA A 29 -19.70 -6.70 -12.04
CA ALA A 29 -21.15 -6.55 -11.94
C ALA A 29 -21.60 -5.10 -12.17
N MET A 30 -20.78 -4.13 -11.69
CA MET A 30 -21.04 -2.72 -11.95
C MET A 30 -20.86 -2.39 -13.44
N LEU A 31 -19.79 -2.85 -14.10
CA LEU A 31 -19.57 -2.64 -15.53
C LEU A 31 -20.68 -3.27 -16.38
N ASN A 32 -21.15 -4.44 -15.98
CA ASN A 32 -22.22 -5.16 -16.70
C ASN A 32 -23.61 -4.49 -16.62
N LYS A 33 -23.77 -3.42 -15.82
CA LYS A 33 -24.97 -2.55 -15.90
C LYS A 33 -25.04 -1.78 -17.22
N TYR A 34 -23.96 -1.76 -17.99
CA TYR A 34 -23.84 -1.10 -19.29
C TYR A 34 -23.46 -2.11 -20.38
N PRO A 35 -24.38 -3.04 -20.73
CA PRO A 35 -24.09 -4.11 -21.69
C PRO A 35 -23.71 -3.52 -23.05
N GLY A 36 -22.61 -4.03 -23.64
CA GLY A 36 -22.08 -3.51 -24.89
C GLY A 36 -21.29 -2.20 -24.81
N ASN A 37 -21.28 -1.52 -23.64
CA ASN A 37 -20.57 -0.26 -23.46
C ASN A 37 -19.76 -0.25 -22.13
N PRO A 38 -18.68 -1.02 -22.04
CA PRO A 38 -17.88 -1.07 -20.83
C PRO A 38 -17.19 0.28 -20.51
N SER A 39 -16.91 1.11 -21.52
CA SER A 39 -16.35 2.45 -21.34
C SER A 39 -17.24 3.31 -20.45
N LYS A 40 -18.57 3.29 -20.69
CA LYS A 40 -19.52 4.00 -19.85
C LYS A 40 -19.50 3.50 -18.39
N GLY A 41 -19.39 2.19 -18.20
CA GLY A 41 -19.31 1.60 -16.85
C GLY A 41 -18.08 2.08 -16.10
N VAL A 42 -16.94 2.11 -16.75
CA VAL A 42 -15.69 2.64 -16.14
C VAL A 42 -15.78 4.15 -15.90
N ASP A 43 -16.40 4.92 -16.80
CA ASP A 43 -16.58 6.36 -16.61
C ASP A 43 -17.44 6.68 -15.38
N GLU A 44 -18.53 5.94 -15.16
CA GLU A 44 -19.36 6.10 -13.96
C GLU A 44 -18.60 5.75 -12.67
N TRP A 45 -17.78 4.69 -12.71
CA TRP A 45 -16.90 4.37 -11.59
C TRP A 45 -15.84 5.46 -11.37
N ALA A 46 -15.21 5.94 -12.43
CA ALA A 46 -14.17 6.98 -12.35
C ALA A 46 -14.74 8.29 -11.76
N LYS A 47 -15.97 8.68 -12.11
CA LYS A 47 -16.66 9.84 -11.51
C LYS A 47 -16.77 9.70 -9.98
N ILE A 48 -17.12 8.51 -9.50
CA ILE A 48 -17.16 8.24 -8.06
C ILE A 48 -15.76 8.40 -7.46
N MET A 49 -14.72 7.82 -8.07
CA MET A 49 -13.35 7.94 -7.59
C MET A 49 -12.87 9.41 -7.56
N TYR A 50 -13.18 10.17 -8.60
CA TYR A 50 -12.86 11.61 -8.63
C TYR A 50 -13.56 12.39 -7.51
N SER A 51 -14.78 12.01 -7.13
CA SER A 51 -15.48 12.68 -6.02
C SER A 51 -14.79 12.52 -4.66
N PHE A 52 -13.94 11.49 -4.51
CA PHE A 52 -13.06 11.33 -3.36
C PHE A 52 -11.71 12.07 -3.48
N GLY A 53 -11.48 12.80 -4.56
CA GLY A 53 -10.21 13.48 -4.84
C GLY A 53 -9.13 12.57 -5.44
N LEU A 54 -9.48 11.35 -5.89
CA LEU A 54 -8.55 10.42 -6.51
C LEU A 54 -8.36 10.76 -8.00
N GLY A 55 -7.18 10.51 -8.56
CA GLY A 55 -6.90 10.71 -9.99
C GLY A 55 -6.88 12.17 -10.44
N GLN A 56 -6.85 13.12 -9.52
CA GLN A 56 -6.83 14.57 -9.79
C GLN A 56 -5.97 15.31 -8.77
N PHE A 57 -5.57 16.54 -9.07
CA PHE A 57 -4.92 17.38 -8.07
C PHE A 57 -5.93 17.77 -6.98
N LEU A 58 -5.51 17.59 -5.71
CA LEU A 58 -6.37 17.93 -4.55
C LEU A 58 -6.53 19.42 -4.33
N ASN A 59 -5.87 20.27 -5.14
CA ASN A 59 -5.90 21.73 -5.00
C ASN A 59 -5.46 22.20 -3.60
N ASN A 60 -4.46 21.52 -3.05
CA ASN A 60 -3.86 21.83 -1.75
C ASN A 60 -2.84 22.97 -1.85
N ASP A 61 -2.16 23.27 -0.75
CA ASP A 61 -1.13 24.31 -0.64
C ASP A 61 0.31 23.81 -0.90
N LEU A 62 0.46 22.59 -1.40
CA LEU A 62 1.75 22.05 -1.82
C LEU A 62 2.11 22.58 -3.22
N ALA A 63 3.34 23.07 -3.39
CA ALA A 63 3.84 23.59 -4.65
C ALA A 63 4.02 22.52 -5.73
N VAL A 64 4.20 21.27 -5.32
CA VAL A 64 4.43 20.12 -6.20
C VAL A 64 3.49 18.97 -5.83
N GLY A 65 3.15 18.17 -6.82
CA GLY A 65 2.29 17.01 -6.60
C GLY A 65 2.05 16.22 -7.87
N SER A 66 1.40 15.08 -7.73
CA SER A 66 0.91 14.26 -8.83
C SER A 66 -0.59 14.10 -8.70
N LYS A 67 -1.28 14.14 -9.82
CA LYS A 67 -2.71 13.81 -9.86
C LYS A 67 -2.99 12.30 -9.72
N GLY A 68 -1.95 11.46 -9.85
CA GLY A 68 -2.16 10.03 -9.98
C GLY A 68 -2.90 9.67 -11.27
N LEU A 69 -3.54 8.51 -11.27
CA LEU A 69 -4.35 8.04 -12.40
C LEU A 69 -5.53 7.20 -11.87
N ILE A 70 -6.72 7.59 -12.25
CA ILE A 70 -7.92 6.74 -12.25
C ILE A 70 -8.27 6.54 -13.72
N PRO A 71 -8.16 5.32 -14.28
CA PRO A 71 -8.43 5.07 -15.69
C PRO A 71 -9.93 5.24 -15.98
N ASP A 72 -10.23 5.85 -17.11
CA ASP A 72 -11.58 6.04 -17.66
C ASP A 72 -11.79 5.21 -18.92
N GLY A 73 -12.97 5.32 -19.53
CA GLY A 73 -13.31 4.60 -20.76
C GLY A 73 -12.38 4.94 -21.91
N LYS A 74 -11.99 6.22 -22.06
CA LYS A 74 -11.05 6.67 -23.10
C LYS A 74 -9.67 6.06 -22.92
N PHE A 75 -9.23 5.88 -21.67
CA PHE A 75 -7.96 5.21 -21.37
C PHE A 75 -7.96 3.78 -21.92
N TYR A 76 -9.03 3.02 -21.65
CA TYR A 76 -9.13 1.62 -22.11
C TYR A 76 -9.33 1.51 -23.61
N GLU A 77 -10.12 2.40 -24.21
CA GLU A 77 -10.26 2.47 -25.68
C GLU A 77 -8.93 2.75 -26.38
N LYS A 78 -8.13 3.66 -25.84
CA LYS A 78 -6.79 3.94 -26.37
C LYS A 78 -5.85 2.74 -26.21
N LYS A 79 -5.97 2.00 -25.09
CA LYS A 79 -5.05 0.88 -24.78
C LYS A 79 -5.40 -0.40 -25.54
N TYR A 80 -6.70 -0.69 -25.69
CA TYR A 80 -7.18 -1.98 -26.19
C TYR A 80 -8.11 -1.88 -27.43
N GLY A 81 -8.38 -0.67 -27.92
CA GLY A 81 -9.34 -0.43 -28.99
C GLY A 81 -10.79 -0.34 -28.51
N LYS A 82 -11.71 0.10 -29.39
CA LYS A 82 -13.12 0.36 -29.03
C LYS A 82 -13.90 -0.88 -28.58
N ASN A 83 -13.46 -2.07 -28.96
CA ASN A 83 -14.14 -3.35 -28.65
C ASN A 83 -13.56 -4.05 -27.41
N TRP A 84 -12.88 -3.33 -26.52
CA TRP A 84 -12.31 -3.88 -25.29
C TRP A 84 -13.38 -4.52 -24.37
N LYS A 85 -12.98 -5.45 -23.53
CA LYS A 85 -13.91 -6.23 -22.68
C LYS A 85 -13.74 -5.86 -21.20
N PRO A 86 -14.80 -5.92 -20.38
CA PRO A 86 -14.77 -5.60 -18.96
C PRO A 86 -13.67 -6.30 -18.18
N LEU A 87 -13.30 -7.53 -18.57
CA LEU A 87 -12.25 -8.30 -17.90
C LEU A 87 -10.86 -7.62 -17.96
N GLN A 88 -10.60 -6.80 -18.97
CA GLN A 88 -9.33 -6.07 -19.11
C GLN A 88 -9.16 -4.95 -18.06
N ALA A 89 -10.27 -4.51 -17.44
CA ALA A 89 -10.27 -3.52 -16.37
C ALA A 89 -10.49 -4.12 -14.97
N VAL A 90 -10.59 -5.45 -14.85
CA VAL A 90 -11.01 -6.14 -13.60
C VAL A 90 -10.12 -5.83 -12.40
N PHE A 91 -8.85 -5.56 -12.63
CA PHE A 91 -7.88 -5.23 -11.58
C PHE A 91 -8.21 -3.93 -10.84
N ASN A 92 -8.96 -3.00 -11.46
CA ASN A 92 -9.44 -1.79 -10.78
C ASN A 92 -10.30 -2.14 -9.56
N GLY A 93 -11.06 -3.23 -9.61
CA GLY A 93 -11.90 -3.69 -8.51
C GLY A 93 -11.13 -4.00 -7.23
N MET A 94 -9.85 -4.37 -7.34
CA MET A 94 -8.99 -4.63 -6.17
C MET A 94 -7.96 -3.52 -5.93
N GLY A 95 -8.09 -2.36 -6.58
CA GLY A 95 -7.15 -1.24 -6.43
C GLY A 95 -5.77 -1.49 -7.07
N GLN A 96 -5.73 -2.31 -8.12
CA GLN A 96 -4.53 -2.67 -8.87
C GLN A 96 -4.65 -2.22 -10.34
N GLY A 97 -3.78 -2.73 -11.20
CA GLY A 97 -3.79 -2.44 -12.62
C GLY A 97 -3.24 -1.05 -12.91
N GLU A 98 -4.05 -0.21 -13.54
CA GLU A 98 -3.64 1.12 -13.99
C GLU A 98 -3.81 2.23 -12.96
N ILE A 99 -4.37 1.92 -11.79
CA ILE A 99 -4.60 2.91 -10.72
C ILE A 99 -3.26 3.37 -10.14
N LEU A 100 -3.03 4.70 -10.15
CA LEU A 100 -1.89 5.33 -9.50
C LEU A 100 -2.39 6.40 -8.52
N LEU A 101 -1.99 6.29 -7.26
CA LEU A 101 -2.41 7.22 -6.20
C LEU A 101 -1.19 7.71 -5.41
N THR A 102 -1.26 8.95 -4.96
CA THR A 102 -0.30 9.50 -4.01
C THR A 102 -0.69 9.14 -2.58
N PRO A 103 0.25 9.05 -1.62
CA PRO A 103 -0.07 8.80 -0.22
C PRO A 103 -1.09 9.78 0.37
N ILE A 104 -1.04 11.06 -0.02
CA ILE A 104 -2.01 12.04 0.45
C ILE A 104 -3.42 11.79 -0.11
N GLN A 105 -3.55 11.28 -1.33
CA GLN A 105 -4.86 10.88 -1.86
C GLN A 105 -5.42 9.68 -1.10
N ILE A 106 -4.58 8.71 -0.72
CA ILE A 106 -5.00 7.56 0.10
C ILE A 106 -5.47 8.04 1.49
N ALA A 107 -4.73 8.95 2.12
CA ALA A 107 -5.13 9.54 3.40
C ALA A 107 -6.44 10.31 3.27
N ASN A 108 -6.60 11.14 2.23
CA ASN A 108 -7.81 11.91 1.97
C ASN A 108 -9.03 11.01 1.71
N PHE A 109 -8.87 9.98 0.89
CA PHE A 109 -9.90 8.96 0.65
C PHE A 109 -10.34 8.29 1.96
N THR A 110 -9.37 7.93 2.82
CA THR A 110 -9.64 7.33 4.12
C THR A 110 -10.34 8.32 5.07
N ALA A 111 -9.99 9.62 5.01
CA ALA A 111 -10.69 10.66 5.77
C ALA A 111 -12.14 10.84 5.30
N ALA A 112 -12.39 10.75 3.99
CA ALA A 112 -13.76 10.79 3.46
C ALA A 112 -14.58 9.58 3.94
N ILE A 113 -13.99 8.39 4.09
CA ILE A 113 -14.66 7.24 4.69
C ILE A 113 -14.96 7.50 6.18
N ALA A 114 -13.98 8.00 6.95
CA ALA A 114 -14.14 8.33 8.36
C ALA A 114 -15.30 9.33 8.59
N ASN A 115 -15.44 10.27 7.70
CA ASN A 115 -16.45 11.32 7.73
C ASN A 115 -17.80 10.95 7.07
N ARG A 116 -17.96 9.72 6.57
CA ARG A 116 -19.18 9.25 5.87
C ARG A 116 -19.51 10.06 4.62
N GLY A 117 -18.49 10.32 3.80
CA GLY A 117 -18.67 10.81 2.45
C GLY A 117 -18.28 12.26 2.21
N TRP A 118 -17.49 12.87 3.10
CA TRP A 118 -16.95 14.20 2.84
C TRP A 118 -15.53 14.38 3.36
N TYR A 119 -14.80 15.37 2.83
CA TYR A 119 -13.45 15.73 3.28
C TYR A 119 -13.21 17.24 3.12
N TYR A 120 -12.27 17.76 3.89
CA TYR A 120 -11.65 19.04 3.60
C TYR A 120 -10.46 18.85 2.68
N THR A 121 -10.18 19.86 1.83
CA THR A 121 -8.94 19.86 1.04
C THR A 121 -7.74 19.76 1.99
N PRO A 122 -6.88 18.71 1.88
CA PRO A 122 -5.71 18.57 2.74
C PRO A 122 -4.77 19.77 2.53
N HIS A 123 -4.19 20.31 3.62
CA HIS A 123 -3.27 21.43 3.57
C HIS A 123 -2.29 21.39 4.75
N ILE A 124 -1.14 22.04 4.60
CA ILE A 124 -0.07 22.08 5.60
C ILE A 124 -0.15 23.36 6.41
N VAL A 125 -0.48 24.50 5.78
CA VAL A 125 -0.49 25.80 6.43
C VAL A 125 -1.72 25.93 7.32
N LYS A 126 -1.53 25.79 8.63
CA LYS A 126 -2.59 25.93 9.64
C LYS A 126 -2.90 27.39 9.94
N SER A 127 -1.86 28.23 10.02
CA SER A 127 -1.98 29.65 10.39
C SER A 127 -0.90 30.49 9.70
N ILE A 128 -1.18 31.78 9.50
CA ILE A 128 -0.26 32.79 8.96
C ILE A 128 -0.25 33.94 9.97
N ASP A 129 0.93 34.34 10.46
CA ASP A 129 1.10 35.38 11.48
C ASP A 129 0.20 35.18 12.70
N GLY A 130 0.08 33.96 13.19
CA GLY A 130 -0.75 33.60 14.34
C GLY A 130 -2.27 33.58 14.06
N LYS A 131 -2.73 33.97 12.88
CA LYS A 131 -4.14 33.91 12.49
C LYS A 131 -4.43 32.63 11.69
N PRO A 132 -5.63 32.02 11.86
CA PRO A 132 -6.03 30.87 11.08
C PRO A 132 -5.90 31.13 9.57
N ASN A 133 -5.48 30.12 8.81
CA ASN A 133 -5.35 30.21 7.36
C ASN A 133 -6.64 30.82 6.74
N PRO A 134 -6.54 31.96 6.03
CA PRO A 134 -7.70 32.67 5.48
C PRO A 134 -8.30 31.98 4.25
N ASP A 135 -7.61 31.04 3.62
CA ASP A 135 -8.03 30.42 2.37
C ASP A 135 -9.32 29.60 2.55
N LYS A 136 -10.35 30.05 1.84
CA LYS A 136 -11.68 29.43 1.90
C LYS A 136 -11.70 27.99 1.36
N ARG A 137 -10.77 27.61 0.47
CA ARG A 137 -10.67 26.24 -0.08
C ARG A 137 -10.55 25.20 1.02
N PHE A 138 -9.87 25.54 2.12
CA PHE A 138 -9.61 24.62 3.22
C PHE A 138 -10.73 24.56 4.28
N LYS A 139 -11.77 25.37 4.08
CA LYS A 139 -12.92 25.48 5.01
C LYS A 139 -14.20 24.90 4.41
N VAL A 140 -14.18 24.52 3.13
CA VAL A 140 -15.34 23.98 2.42
C VAL A 140 -15.28 22.46 2.41
N LYS A 141 -16.40 21.82 2.76
CA LYS A 141 -16.55 20.36 2.67
C LYS A 141 -16.72 19.95 1.22
N ASN A 142 -15.84 19.09 0.74
CA ASN A 142 -16.01 18.40 -0.52
C ASN A 142 -16.87 17.15 -0.29
N GLN A 143 -18.02 17.06 -0.95
CA GLN A 143 -18.93 15.91 -0.82
C GLN A 143 -18.60 14.87 -1.87
N THR A 144 -18.61 13.59 -1.46
CA THR A 144 -18.51 12.47 -2.41
C THR A 144 -19.88 12.17 -3.04
N LEU A 145 -19.87 11.44 -4.15
CA LEU A 145 -21.11 11.00 -4.84
C LEU A 145 -21.75 9.76 -4.18
N VAL A 146 -21.24 9.30 -3.05
CA VAL A 146 -21.71 8.11 -2.33
C VAL A 146 -22.64 8.51 -1.21
N ASP A 147 -23.84 7.93 -1.16
CA ASP A 147 -24.80 8.14 -0.07
C ASP A 147 -24.17 7.71 1.29
N PRO A 148 -24.30 8.55 2.33
CA PRO A 148 -23.73 8.28 3.66
C PRO A 148 -24.07 6.91 4.24
N LYS A 149 -25.25 6.37 3.97
CA LYS A 149 -25.68 5.02 4.45
C LYS A 149 -24.77 3.88 4.00
N HIS A 150 -24.03 4.06 2.88
CA HIS A 150 -23.15 3.03 2.34
C HIS A 150 -21.79 2.98 3.02
N PHE A 151 -21.45 3.95 3.86
CA PHE A 151 -20.17 3.95 4.60
C PHE A 151 -20.18 3.03 5.81
N GLU A 152 -21.30 2.85 6.49
CA GLU A 152 -21.36 2.03 7.71
C GLU A 152 -20.92 0.56 7.50
N PRO A 153 -21.36 -0.15 6.45
CA PRO A 153 -20.86 -1.49 6.18
C PRO A 153 -19.35 -1.51 5.90
N VAL A 154 -18.80 -0.47 5.26
CA VAL A 154 -17.35 -0.35 5.00
C VAL A 154 -16.60 -0.14 6.31
N ILE A 155 -17.07 0.74 7.17
CA ILE A 155 -16.50 1.01 8.50
C ILE A 155 -16.48 -0.26 9.35
N ARG A 156 -17.58 -1.00 9.41
CA ARG A 156 -17.66 -2.30 10.10
C ARG A 156 -16.71 -3.34 9.50
N GLY A 157 -16.51 -3.31 8.18
CA GLY A 157 -15.52 -4.14 7.51
C GLY A 157 -14.09 -3.76 7.90
N MET A 158 -13.77 -2.47 7.98
CA MET A 158 -12.46 -1.97 8.42
C MET A 158 -12.18 -2.25 9.90
N GLU A 159 -13.21 -2.22 10.75
CA GLU A 159 -13.12 -2.67 12.14
C GLU A 159 -12.80 -4.17 12.20
N ALA A 160 -13.48 -4.98 11.42
CA ALA A 160 -13.25 -6.42 11.36
C ALA A 160 -11.82 -6.78 10.88
N VAL A 161 -11.19 -5.95 10.02
CA VAL A 161 -9.77 -6.09 9.64
C VAL A 161 -8.86 -6.05 10.88
N VAL A 162 -9.13 -5.16 11.82
CA VAL A 162 -8.34 -4.99 13.05
C VAL A 162 -8.68 -6.04 14.09
N LEU A 163 -9.96 -6.35 14.27
CA LEU A 163 -10.38 -7.28 15.32
C LEU A 163 -9.98 -8.74 15.03
N ARG A 164 -10.11 -9.18 13.78
CA ARG A 164 -9.95 -10.59 13.40
C ARG A 164 -9.48 -10.81 11.96
N GLY A 165 -9.06 -9.74 11.25
CA GLY A 165 -8.65 -9.78 9.85
C GLY A 165 -7.15 -9.63 9.65
N THR A 166 -6.79 -9.07 8.48
CA THR A 166 -5.41 -8.91 8.02
C THR A 166 -4.59 -7.90 8.82
N GLY A 167 -5.24 -7.03 9.61
CA GLY A 167 -4.61 -6.04 10.49
C GLY A 167 -4.55 -6.42 11.97
N ARG A 168 -5.01 -7.61 12.38
CA ARG A 168 -5.20 -8.01 13.78
C ARG A 168 -3.95 -7.87 14.67
N ALA A 169 -2.76 -8.09 14.11
CA ALA A 169 -1.50 -7.99 14.84
C ALA A 169 -1.16 -6.55 15.28
N LEU A 170 -1.87 -5.56 14.74
CA LEU A 170 -1.64 -4.14 14.99
C LEU A 170 -2.76 -3.51 15.84
N LYS A 171 -3.69 -4.34 16.36
CA LYS A 171 -4.74 -3.87 17.26
C LYS A 171 -4.14 -3.16 18.48
N SER A 172 -4.63 -1.97 18.77
CA SER A 172 -4.31 -1.25 20.01
C SER A 172 -5.23 -1.70 21.17
N ASN A 173 -4.72 -1.64 22.39
CA ASN A 173 -5.52 -1.77 23.60
C ASN A 173 -5.87 -0.39 24.19
N ASP A 174 -5.23 0.67 23.72
CA ASP A 174 -5.35 2.03 24.27
C ASP A 174 -6.37 2.89 23.54
N PHE A 175 -6.71 2.52 22.29
CA PHE A 175 -7.73 3.20 21.49
C PHE A 175 -8.35 2.26 20.44
N THR A 176 -9.59 2.55 20.08
CA THR A 176 -10.29 1.86 18.99
C THR A 176 -9.73 2.29 17.63
N GLN A 177 -9.73 1.39 16.64
CA GLN A 177 -9.20 1.70 15.33
C GLN A 177 -9.90 0.94 14.21
N LEU A 178 -9.98 1.56 13.05
CA LEU A 178 -10.38 0.97 11.79
C LEU A 178 -9.15 0.92 10.89
N ALA A 179 -8.98 -0.12 10.08
CA ALA A 179 -7.83 -0.19 9.19
C ALA A 179 -8.12 -0.97 7.90
N LYS A 180 -7.23 -0.77 6.91
CA LYS A 180 -7.16 -1.62 5.73
C LYS A 180 -5.71 -1.83 5.33
N THR A 181 -5.36 -3.09 5.12
CA THR A 181 -4.07 -3.50 4.55
C THR A 181 -4.14 -3.50 3.04
N GLY A 182 -3.06 -3.10 2.39
CA GLY A 182 -2.85 -3.24 0.96
C GLY A 182 -1.49 -3.86 0.67
N THR A 183 -1.40 -4.59 -0.43
CA THR A 183 -0.16 -5.12 -0.98
C THR A 183 -0.24 -4.89 -2.48
N ALA A 184 0.40 -3.82 -2.95
CA ALA A 184 0.36 -3.49 -4.38
C ALA A 184 1.49 -4.22 -5.10
N GLN A 185 1.11 -5.10 -6.01
CA GLN A 185 2.05 -5.83 -6.85
C GLN A 185 2.77 -4.89 -7.81
N VAL A 186 4.07 -5.07 -7.93
CA VAL A 186 4.91 -4.33 -8.87
C VAL A 186 5.65 -5.30 -9.79
N PRO A 187 5.97 -4.89 -11.04
CA PRO A 187 6.59 -5.79 -12.01
C PRO A 187 7.98 -6.29 -11.58
N GLN A 188 8.65 -5.56 -10.72
CA GLN A 188 10.03 -5.86 -10.29
C GLN A 188 10.16 -5.67 -8.78
N GLY A 189 10.83 -6.61 -8.11
CA GLY A 189 11.11 -6.57 -6.70
C GLY A 189 9.98 -7.09 -5.81
N LYS A 190 10.02 -6.73 -4.54
CA LYS A 190 8.94 -7.03 -3.61
C LYS A 190 7.77 -6.08 -3.81
N ASP A 191 6.58 -6.53 -3.48
CA ASP A 191 5.36 -5.73 -3.52
C ASP A 191 5.46 -4.50 -2.61
N ASN A 192 4.66 -3.46 -2.90
CA ASN A 192 4.57 -2.29 -2.05
C ASN A 192 3.65 -2.55 -0.86
N SER A 193 4.16 -2.24 0.33
CA SER A 193 3.43 -2.32 1.60
C SER A 193 2.56 -1.08 1.77
N ILE A 194 1.24 -1.27 1.88
CA ILE A 194 0.28 -0.17 2.05
C ILE A 194 -0.58 -0.44 3.28
N TYR A 195 -0.81 0.59 4.07
CA TYR A 195 -1.72 0.53 5.20
C TYR A 195 -2.40 1.87 5.40
N THR A 196 -3.66 1.84 5.77
CA THR A 196 -4.39 3.01 6.20
C THR A 196 -5.19 2.71 7.45
N MET A 197 -5.29 3.69 8.35
CA MET A 197 -6.06 3.57 9.57
C MET A 197 -6.78 4.86 9.93
N ILE A 198 -7.87 4.70 10.67
CA ILE A 198 -8.66 5.76 11.29
C ILE A 198 -8.64 5.48 12.79
N ALA A 199 -8.38 6.48 13.62
CA ALA A 199 -8.35 6.32 15.07
C ALA A 199 -8.76 7.62 15.81
N PRO A 200 -9.48 7.51 16.95
CA PRO A 200 -10.28 6.37 17.37
C PRO A 200 -11.39 6.04 16.36
N ALA A 201 -11.93 4.79 16.41
CA ALA A 201 -12.94 4.34 15.44
C ALA A 201 -14.30 5.03 15.63
N ASP A 202 -14.68 5.28 16.89
CA ASP A 202 -15.96 5.86 17.31
C ASP A 202 -15.99 7.39 17.18
N ASN A 203 -14.85 8.06 17.39
CA ASN A 203 -14.71 9.51 17.28
C ASN A 203 -13.37 9.86 16.59
N PRO A 204 -13.29 9.74 15.26
CA PRO A 204 -12.04 9.89 14.52
C PRO A 204 -11.33 11.23 14.78
N LYS A 205 -10.06 11.15 15.16
CA LYS A 205 -9.18 12.31 15.39
C LYS A 205 -8.04 12.37 14.38
N ILE A 206 -7.63 11.20 13.88
CA ILE A 206 -6.54 11.09 12.93
C ILE A 206 -6.82 10.00 11.91
N VAL A 207 -6.41 10.26 10.69
CA VAL A 207 -6.23 9.26 9.64
C VAL A 207 -4.75 9.19 9.31
N VAL A 208 -4.22 7.99 9.22
CA VAL A 208 -2.83 7.77 8.80
C VAL A 208 -2.81 6.81 7.63
N ALA A 209 -2.09 7.18 6.58
CA ALA A 209 -1.80 6.30 5.44
C ALA A 209 -0.29 6.22 5.23
N ALA A 210 0.21 5.02 5.01
CA ALA A 210 1.61 4.77 4.71
C ALA A 210 1.75 3.87 3.48
N VAL A 211 2.72 4.21 2.65
CA VAL A 211 3.19 3.41 1.52
C VAL A 211 4.68 3.21 1.69
N MET A 212 5.12 1.96 1.67
CA MET A 212 6.53 1.60 1.67
C MET A 212 6.83 0.74 0.45
N GLU A 213 7.56 1.30 -0.48
CA GLU A 213 7.90 0.63 -1.73
C GLU A 213 8.81 -0.57 -1.47
N HIS A 214 8.58 -1.65 -2.21
CA HIS A 214 9.36 -2.89 -2.16
C HIS A 214 9.49 -3.53 -0.77
N ALA A 215 8.53 -3.26 0.13
CA ALA A 215 8.56 -3.72 1.51
C ALA A 215 7.67 -4.96 1.78
N GLY A 216 6.86 -5.40 0.81
CA GLY A 216 6.00 -6.57 0.91
C GLY A 216 4.64 -6.29 1.55
N PHE A 217 4.21 -7.09 2.52
CA PHE A 217 2.84 -7.00 3.04
C PHE A 217 2.56 -5.75 3.87
N GLY A 218 1.35 -5.17 3.69
CA GLY A 218 0.91 -3.94 4.34
C GLY A 218 0.99 -3.98 5.87
N ALA A 219 0.57 -5.07 6.49
CA ALA A 219 0.63 -5.23 7.94
C ALA A 219 2.07 -5.38 8.49
N THR A 220 3.06 -5.65 7.61
CA THR A 220 4.43 -5.91 8.03
C THR A 220 5.24 -4.64 8.26
N TRP A 221 5.06 -3.61 7.42
CA TRP A 221 5.86 -2.40 7.47
C TRP A 221 5.03 -1.12 7.52
N ALA A 222 4.13 -0.91 6.56
CA ALA A 222 3.28 0.28 6.53
C ALA A 222 2.34 0.36 7.76
N GLY A 223 1.82 -0.79 8.20
CA GLY A 223 0.96 -0.87 9.38
C GLY A 223 1.65 -0.45 10.68
N PRO A 224 2.83 -0.98 11.04
CA PRO A 224 3.63 -0.49 12.15
C PRO A 224 3.89 1.01 12.10
N ALA A 225 4.20 1.59 10.93
CA ALA A 225 4.41 3.03 10.79
C ALA A 225 3.14 3.82 11.13
N CYS A 226 1.99 3.42 10.57
CA CYS A 226 0.70 4.05 10.91
C CYS A 226 0.40 3.95 12.42
N THR A 227 0.69 2.79 13.02
CA THR A 227 0.47 2.54 14.45
C THR A 227 1.28 3.47 15.33
N VAL A 228 2.59 3.58 15.08
CA VAL A 228 3.50 4.45 15.84
C VAL A 228 3.09 5.92 15.74
N ILE A 229 2.69 6.38 14.54
CA ILE A 229 2.22 7.75 14.34
C ILE A 229 0.92 8.00 15.12
N ALA A 230 -0.03 7.06 15.06
CA ALA A 230 -1.30 7.20 15.78
C ALA A 230 -1.11 7.19 17.29
N GLU A 231 -0.25 6.31 17.84
CA GLU A 231 0.10 6.30 19.27
C GLU A 231 0.68 7.65 19.69
N LYS A 232 1.69 8.13 18.98
CA LYS A 232 2.32 9.42 19.31
C LYS A 232 1.34 10.57 19.27
N TYR A 233 0.42 10.57 18.30
CA TYR A 233 -0.58 11.63 18.16
C TYR A 233 -1.66 11.58 19.24
N LEU A 234 -2.20 10.39 19.53
CA LEU A 234 -3.35 10.22 20.41
C LEU A 234 -2.97 10.16 21.90
N LEU A 235 -1.81 9.55 22.21
CA LEU A 235 -1.37 9.27 23.59
C LEU A 235 -0.23 10.19 24.04
N GLY A 236 0.42 10.91 23.11
CA GLY A 236 1.60 11.71 23.40
C GLY A 236 2.89 10.90 23.56
N GLU A 237 2.80 9.57 23.61
CA GLU A 237 3.92 8.64 23.81
C GLU A 237 3.79 7.41 22.91
N LEU A 238 4.85 6.58 22.86
CA LEU A 238 4.87 5.32 22.14
C LEU A 238 4.66 4.16 23.12
N LYS A 239 3.53 3.46 23.01
CA LYS A 239 3.26 2.26 23.83
C LYS A 239 3.97 1.02 23.27
N ARG A 240 4.08 0.93 21.95
CA ARG A 240 4.71 -0.20 21.25
C ARG A 240 6.10 0.19 20.71
N GLU A 241 7.00 0.55 21.61
CA GLU A 241 8.36 1.00 21.29
C GLU A 241 9.13 0.00 20.41
N HIS A 242 8.84 -1.30 20.52
CA HIS A 242 9.42 -2.33 19.67
C HIS A 242 9.10 -2.14 18.18
N LEU A 243 7.90 -1.61 17.85
CA LEU A 243 7.56 -1.28 16.46
C LEU A 243 8.40 -0.11 15.95
N TYR A 244 8.57 0.92 16.78
CA TYR A 244 9.43 2.05 16.45
C TYR A 244 10.89 1.62 16.24
N LYS A 245 11.45 0.85 17.17
CA LYS A 245 12.83 0.31 17.04
C LYS A 245 12.99 -0.54 15.78
N ARG A 246 11.99 -1.36 15.46
CA ARG A 246 11.99 -2.14 14.22
C ARG A 246 12.00 -1.27 12.97
N LEU A 247 11.18 -0.20 12.93
CA LEU A 247 11.09 0.71 11.80
C LEU A 247 12.39 1.51 11.60
N THR A 248 12.95 2.07 12.66
CA THR A 248 14.17 2.88 12.62
C THR A 248 15.43 2.06 12.41
N GLY A 249 15.44 0.81 12.82
CA GLY A 249 16.55 -0.13 12.58
C GLY A 249 16.48 -0.86 11.24
N ALA A 250 15.40 -0.70 10.46
CA ALA A 250 15.26 -1.35 9.18
C ALA A 250 16.00 -0.61 8.06
N SER A 251 16.56 -1.36 7.12
CA SER A 251 17.12 -0.81 5.88
C SER A 251 16.58 -1.58 4.68
N PHE A 252 16.09 -0.85 3.70
CA PHE A 252 15.64 -1.39 2.41
C PHE A 252 16.68 -1.17 1.30
N MET A 253 17.87 -0.67 1.64
CA MET A 253 18.93 -0.35 0.67
C MET A 253 19.32 -1.53 -0.21
N ALA A 254 19.34 -2.75 0.33
CA ALA A 254 19.66 -3.94 -0.46
C ALA A 254 18.62 -4.19 -1.58
N GLU A 255 17.34 -3.96 -1.30
CA GLU A 255 16.27 -4.08 -2.31
C GLU A 255 16.33 -2.96 -3.32
N TYR A 256 16.51 -1.70 -2.89
CA TYR A 256 16.69 -0.56 -3.78
C TYR A 256 17.90 -0.74 -4.69
N ASN A 257 19.04 -1.14 -4.14
CA ASN A 257 20.26 -1.38 -4.92
C ASN A 257 20.04 -2.48 -5.96
N ARG A 258 19.31 -3.55 -5.62
CA ARG A 258 18.96 -4.61 -6.57
C ARG A 258 18.11 -4.08 -7.72
N GLN A 259 17.07 -3.29 -7.42
CA GLN A 259 16.21 -2.67 -8.43
C GLN A 259 16.98 -1.68 -9.30
N TRP A 260 17.86 -0.89 -8.68
CA TRP A 260 18.72 0.05 -9.40
C TRP A 260 19.67 -0.66 -10.36
N VAL A 261 20.31 -1.74 -9.92
CA VAL A 261 21.16 -2.57 -10.78
C VAL A 261 20.38 -3.16 -11.97
N VAL A 262 19.17 -3.66 -11.72
CA VAL A 262 18.30 -4.17 -12.80
C VAL A 262 17.98 -3.05 -13.82
N HIS A 263 17.64 -1.86 -13.32
CA HIS A 263 17.38 -0.70 -14.17
C HIS A 263 18.61 -0.30 -14.99
N LEU A 264 19.79 -0.18 -14.37
CA LEU A 264 21.03 0.16 -15.04
C LEU A 264 21.40 -0.85 -16.14
N LYS A 265 21.21 -2.15 -15.88
CA LYS A 265 21.40 -3.21 -16.90
C LYS A 265 20.46 -3.03 -18.08
N LYS A 266 19.19 -2.72 -17.81
CA LYS A 266 18.18 -2.53 -18.86
C LYS A 266 18.47 -1.34 -19.77
N ILE A 267 19.05 -0.26 -19.25
CA ILE A 267 19.42 0.94 -20.02
C ILE A 267 20.87 0.92 -20.52
N GLY A 268 21.60 -0.21 -20.36
CA GLY A 268 22.99 -0.36 -20.82
C GLY A 268 24.01 0.49 -20.07
N ARG A 269 23.69 0.97 -18.86
CA ARG A 269 24.56 1.82 -18.03
C ARG A 269 25.10 1.12 -16.77
N TYR A 270 24.94 -0.19 -16.67
CA TYR A 270 25.43 -0.94 -15.52
C TYR A 270 26.94 -1.14 -15.64
N GLU A 271 27.69 -0.55 -14.71
CA GLU A 271 29.09 -0.85 -14.47
C GLU A 271 29.20 -1.67 -13.19
N PRO A 272 29.74 -2.91 -13.22
CA PRO A 272 29.95 -3.67 -12.00
C PRO A 272 30.92 -2.91 -11.09
N PRO A 273 30.69 -2.91 -9.76
CA PRO A 273 31.60 -2.27 -8.84
C PRO A 273 33.00 -2.85 -9.02
N LYS A 274 34.00 -1.98 -9.13
CA LYS A 274 35.41 -2.41 -9.13
C LYS A 274 35.64 -3.22 -7.87
N PRO A 275 36.26 -4.40 -7.96
CA PRO A 275 36.50 -5.22 -6.77
C PRO A 275 37.33 -4.42 -5.78
N ASP A 276 36.78 -4.18 -4.60
CA ASP A 276 37.52 -3.64 -3.48
C ASP A 276 38.61 -4.65 -3.12
N SER A 277 39.86 -4.27 -3.30
CA SER A 277 41.02 -5.13 -3.08
C SER A 277 41.06 -5.74 -1.65
N LEU A 278 40.56 -4.99 -0.66
CA LEU A 278 40.41 -5.45 0.72
C LEU A 278 39.27 -6.49 0.90
N ALA A 279 38.12 -6.27 0.26
CA ALA A 279 37.00 -7.19 0.31
C ALA A 279 37.32 -8.49 -0.44
N MET A 280 37.96 -8.41 -1.60
CA MET A 280 38.44 -9.58 -2.35
C MET A 280 39.47 -10.37 -1.56
N LYS A 281 40.40 -9.73 -0.86
CA LYS A 281 41.37 -10.39 0.01
C LYS A 281 40.70 -11.13 1.16
N LYS A 282 39.69 -10.51 1.83
CA LYS A 282 38.89 -11.18 2.88
C LYS A 282 38.08 -12.37 2.36
N ILE A 283 37.53 -12.28 1.16
CA ILE A 283 36.82 -13.41 0.53
C ILE A 283 37.78 -14.54 0.18
N GLN A 284 38.94 -14.23 -0.39
CA GLN A 284 39.99 -15.21 -0.70
C GLN A 284 40.51 -15.91 0.56
N ASP A 285 40.79 -15.15 1.62
CA ASP A 285 41.23 -15.69 2.92
C ASP A 285 40.15 -16.59 3.54
N SER A 286 38.85 -16.21 3.44
CA SER A 286 37.76 -17.04 3.93
C SER A 286 37.58 -18.34 3.13
N LEU A 287 37.72 -18.29 1.81
CA LEU A 287 37.70 -19.47 0.94
C LEU A 287 38.88 -20.39 1.18
N ARG A 288 40.06 -19.83 1.41
CA ARG A 288 41.26 -20.61 1.77
C ARG A 288 41.07 -21.37 3.08
N LEU A 289 40.57 -20.69 4.12
CA LEU A 289 40.28 -21.31 5.43
C LEU A 289 39.22 -22.41 5.32
N LEU A 290 38.20 -22.22 4.47
CA LEU A 290 37.16 -23.22 4.23
C LEU A 290 37.73 -24.46 3.53
N ASN A 291 38.61 -24.29 2.55
CA ASN A 291 39.27 -25.37 1.83
C ASN A 291 40.27 -26.14 2.73
N GLU A 292 40.97 -25.48 3.62
CA GLU A 292 41.86 -26.11 4.61
C GLU A 292 41.06 -26.93 5.63
N LYS A 293 39.89 -26.45 6.10
CA LYS A 293 39.00 -27.21 6.96
C LYS A 293 38.44 -28.47 6.25
N ASN A 294 38.04 -28.33 5.00
CA ASN A 294 37.53 -29.46 4.23
C ASN A 294 38.63 -30.55 3.99
N LYS A 295 39.86 -30.14 3.70
CA LYS A 295 41.00 -31.09 3.59
C LYS A 295 41.28 -31.81 4.91
N THR A 296 41.12 -31.11 6.05
CA THR A 296 41.32 -31.72 7.37
C THR A 296 40.23 -32.73 7.71
N ILE A 297 38.98 -32.47 7.30
CA ILE A 297 37.85 -33.40 7.46
C ILE A 297 38.04 -34.65 6.58
N ASP A 298 38.42 -34.46 5.31
CA ASP A 298 38.69 -35.57 4.39
C ASP A 298 39.83 -36.46 4.84
N ASN A 299 40.90 -35.89 5.43
CA ASN A 299 42.00 -36.66 5.98
C ASN A 299 41.60 -37.42 7.25
N LYS A 300 40.77 -36.85 8.12
CA LYS A 300 40.23 -37.59 9.30
C LYS A 300 39.32 -38.75 8.87
N ASN A 301 38.46 -38.53 7.86
CA ASN A 301 37.59 -39.60 7.35
C ASN A 301 38.37 -40.74 6.67
N LYS A 302 39.52 -40.47 6.04
CA LYS A 302 40.43 -41.48 5.47
C LYS A 302 41.21 -42.26 6.53
N GLN A 303 41.47 -41.67 7.70
CA GLN A 303 42.14 -42.39 8.82
C GLN A 303 41.18 -43.29 9.58
N THR A 304 39.89 -42.91 9.71
CA THR A 304 38.87 -43.74 10.37
C THR A 304 38.43 -44.95 9.53
N GLN A 305 38.72 -44.98 8.22
CA GLN A 305 38.43 -46.13 7.36
C GLN A 305 39.62 -47.13 7.23
N LYS A 306 40.74 -46.90 7.94
CA LYS A 306 41.96 -47.73 7.87
C LYS A 306 42.27 -48.48 9.17
N THR A 307 41.34 -48.63 10.10
CA THR A 307 41.50 -49.47 11.28
C THR A 307 40.70 -50.77 11.06
N PRO A 308 41.35 -51.94 11.07
CA PRO A 308 40.72 -53.23 10.81
C PRO A 308 39.76 -53.64 11.92
#